data_9d4f29e1b5de146d5ff22c3730cf299d
#
_entry.id   9d4f29e1b5de146d5ff22c3730cf299d
#
_cell.length_a   1.000
_cell.length_b   1.000
_cell.length_c   1.000
_cell.angle_alpha   90.00
_cell.angle_beta   90.00
_cell.angle_gamma   90.00
#
_symmetry.space_group_name_H-M   'P 1'
#
loop_
_entity.id
_entity.type
_entity.pdbx_description
1 polymer ?
#
loop_
_entity_poly.entity_id
_entity_poly.type
_entity_poly.pdbx_seq_one_letter_code
_entity_poly.pdbx_strand_id
1 'polypeptide(L)'
;MTPKDVVLFGFGRIGRLAAREIIAQAGKGEQLRLRAIVTRNYSDADLTKRADLLRTDSVHGPFPGTIVEDFEGKALIINGHTVKMIAADSFDTVDYESYGIKNALLIDNTGVVRDRAGLSKHLLSKGISKVLLTAPGKGDIPNVVHGINHEKFDIKNENVFSAASCTTNAIVPVLKVVEEKLGITSGHIETVHSYTNDQNLLDNYHKKYRRGRSAPLNMVITETGAGSAVTKVLPQLKGKLTANSVRVPTPNVSLAIMHMYINKEVTKEQVNDILKDAALKGDLVEQIQYSYSNELVSSDVTGNPCASVFDSQATIVSEDKKSIVLYVWYDNEYGYTRQVIRFAKHLSEVIRLRYY
;
A
#
# COMPACT_ATOMS: atom_id res chain seq x y z
N MET A 1 16.81 4.61 -21.15
CA MET A 1 15.81 5.62 -20.74
C MET A 1 16.32 6.39 -19.53
N THR A 2 16.00 7.66 -19.39
CA THR A 2 16.40 8.46 -18.24
C THR A 2 15.56 8.04 -17.02
N PRO A 3 16.16 7.78 -15.85
CA PRO A 3 15.40 7.43 -14.66
C PRO A 3 14.40 8.52 -14.29
N LYS A 4 13.19 8.12 -13.86
CA LYS A 4 12.18 9.04 -13.37
C LYS A 4 12.50 9.46 -11.94
N ASP A 5 12.61 10.77 -11.72
CA ASP A 5 12.82 11.32 -10.38
C ASP A 5 11.59 11.11 -9.49
N VAL A 6 11.82 10.70 -8.26
CA VAL A 6 10.80 10.50 -7.23
C VAL A 6 11.11 11.39 -6.02
N VAL A 7 10.08 12.03 -5.52
CA VAL A 7 10.08 12.78 -4.26
C VAL A 7 9.14 12.10 -3.29
N LEU A 8 9.59 11.80 -2.08
CA LEU A 8 8.73 11.30 -0.99
C LEU A 8 8.32 12.47 -0.10
N PHE A 9 7.05 12.77 -0.04
CA PHE A 9 6.49 13.76 0.88
C PHE A 9 5.92 13.04 2.11
N GLY A 10 6.59 13.24 3.27
CA GLY A 10 6.35 12.49 4.49
C GLY A 10 7.26 11.26 4.64
N PHE A 11 7.90 11.12 5.80
CA PHE A 11 8.89 10.07 6.10
C PHE A 11 8.50 9.25 7.33
N GLY A 12 7.20 8.87 7.37
CA GLY A 12 6.62 7.92 8.33
C GLY A 12 6.90 6.47 7.94
N ARG A 13 6.10 5.53 8.46
CA ARG A 13 6.23 4.09 8.18
C ARG A 13 6.32 3.80 6.68
N ILE A 14 5.28 4.17 5.92
CA ILE A 14 5.22 3.91 4.47
C ILE A 14 6.30 4.66 3.71
N GLY A 15 6.58 5.93 4.04
CA GLY A 15 7.64 6.71 3.39
C GLY A 15 9.03 6.09 3.55
N ARG A 16 9.36 5.53 4.73
CA ARG A 16 10.63 4.82 4.94
C ARG A 16 10.70 3.51 4.17
N LEU A 17 9.63 2.73 4.14
CA LEU A 17 9.57 1.49 3.34
C LEU A 17 9.66 1.79 1.84
N ALA A 18 8.99 2.85 1.36
CA ALA A 18 9.10 3.29 -0.02
C ALA A 18 10.54 3.71 -0.37
N ALA A 19 11.23 4.42 0.53
CA ALA A 19 12.64 4.77 0.34
C ALA A 19 13.53 3.53 0.26
N ARG A 20 13.39 2.59 1.21
CA ARG A 20 14.11 1.31 1.19
C ARG A 20 13.91 0.56 -0.12
N GLU A 21 12.67 0.48 -0.59
CA GLU A 21 12.29 -0.28 -1.77
C GLU A 21 12.82 0.37 -3.06
N ILE A 22 12.71 1.69 -3.21
CA ILE A 22 13.24 2.41 -4.38
C ILE A 22 14.75 2.25 -4.46
N ILE A 23 15.46 2.41 -3.33
CA ILE A 23 16.92 2.27 -3.29
C ILE A 23 17.37 0.83 -3.53
N ALA A 24 16.69 -0.17 -2.97
CA ALA A 24 17.03 -1.58 -3.18
C ALA A 24 16.91 -2.01 -4.65
N GLN A 25 16.08 -1.33 -5.43
CA GLN A 25 15.86 -1.60 -6.85
C GLN A 25 16.75 -0.75 -7.77
N ALA A 26 17.34 0.35 -7.28
CA ALA A 26 18.07 1.32 -8.09
C ALA A 26 19.27 0.74 -8.87
N GLY A 27 19.92 -0.30 -8.35
CA GLY A 27 21.06 -0.97 -9.00
C GLY A 27 20.70 -2.03 -10.06
N LYS A 28 19.41 -2.29 -10.30
CA LYS A 28 18.93 -3.40 -11.16
C LYS A 28 18.35 -2.93 -12.50
N GLY A 29 18.78 -1.78 -13.01
CA GLY A 29 18.20 -1.15 -14.22
C GLY A 29 16.80 -0.57 -13.99
N GLU A 30 16.39 -0.43 -12.75
CA GLU A 30 15.12 0.19 -12.39
C GLU A 30 15.15 1.70 -12.63
N GLN A 31 14.03 2.21 -13.10
CA GLN A 31 13.96 3.55 -13.65
C GLN A 31 13.34 4.58 -12.69
N LEU A 32 13.15 4.24 -11.42
CA LEU A 32 12.81 5.19 -10.36
C LEU A 32 14.07 5.61 -9.61
N ARG A 33 14.24 6.90 -9.41
CA ARG A 33 15.37 7.48 -8.68
C ARG A 33 14.87 8.35 -7.53
N LEU A 34 15.09 7.93 -6.30
CA LEU A 34 14.78 8.73 -5.13
C LEU A 34 15.73 9.94 -5.08
N ARG A 35 15.18 11.15 -5.14
CA ARG A 35 15.94 12.41 -5.19
C ARG A 35 15.79 13.23 -3.92
N ALA A 36 14.60 13.24 -3.33
CA ALA A 36 14.35 14.01 -2.13
C ALA A 36 13.30 13.37 -1.23
N ILE A 37 13.42 13.66 0.05
CA ILE A 37 12.45 13.37 1.09
C ILE A 37 12.07 14.70 1.72
N VAL A 38 10.77 14.98 1.80
CA VAL A 38 10.23 16.22 2.37
C VAL A 38 9.62 15.95 3.73
N THR A 39 9.97 16.76 4.70
CA THR A 39 9.48 16.69 6.08
C THR A 39 9.15 18.10 6.58
N ARG A 40 8.40 18.22 7.67
CA ARG A 40 8.02 19.55 8.20
C ARG A 40 9.22 20.37 8.66
N ASN A 41 10.17 19.73 9.35
CA ASN A 41 11.32 20.37 9.94
C ASN A 41 12.61 19.75 9.43
N TYR A 42 13.69 20.54 9.50
CA TYR A 42 15.06 20.10 9.29
C TYR A 42 15.96 20.68 10.38
N SER A 43 16.79 19.83 10.96
CA SER A 43 17.99 20.15 11.73
C SER A 43 18.96 19.00 11.61
N ASP A 44 20.21 19.17 12.00
CA ASP A 44 21.19 18.08 11.97
C ASP A 44 20.78 16.94 12.92
N ALA A 45 20.24 17.26 14.09
CA ALA A 45 19.67 16.27 14.99
C ALA A 45 18.48 15.52 14.40
N ASP A 46 17.63 16.20 13.63
CA ASP A 46 16.51 15.59 12.93
C ASP A 46 16.99 14.69 11.78
N LEU A 47 18.03 15.10 11.05
CA LEU A 47 18.66 14.29 10.01
C LEU A 47 19.18 12.97 10.58
N THR A 48 19.94 13.03 11.69
CA THR A 48 20.45 11.83 12.39
C THR A 48 19.31 10.90 12.83
N LYS A 49 18.27 11.43 13.48
CA LYS A 49 17.12 10.62 13.90
C LYS A 49 16.43 9.92 12.73
N ARG A 50 16.30 10.60 11.60
CA ARG A 50 15.67 10.03 10.40
C ARG A 50 16.55 8.96 9.76
N ALA A 51 17.88 9.17 9.76
CA ALA A 51 18.83 8.16 9.33
C ALA A 51 18.72 6.90 10.19
N ASP A 52 18.69 7.04 11.52
CA ASP A 52 18.58 5.92 12.46
C ASP A 52 17.27 5.15 12.28
N LEU A 53 16.13 5.85 12.13
CA LEU A 53 14.83 5.22 11.84
C LEU A 53 14.80 4.53 10.47
N LEU A 54 15.65 4.92 9.52
CA LEU A 54 15.77 4.23 8.25
C LEU A 54 16.72 3.02 8.35
N ARG A 55 17.80 3.13 9.16
CA ARG A 55 18.77 2.05 9.39
C ARG A 55 18.13 0.85 10.07
N THR A 56 17.26 1.10 11.05
CA THR A 56 16.67 0.03 11.86
C THR A 56 15.17 0.24 12.03
N ASP A 57 14.39 -0.75 11.65
CA ASP A 57 12.95 -0.78 11.84
C ASP A 57 12.56 -1.96 12.73
N SER A 58 11.72 -1.72 13.74
CA SER A 58 11.32 -2.74 14.71
C SER A 58 10.52 -3.89 14.11
N VAL A 59 9.84 -3.66 12.98
CA VAL A 59 9.01 -4.65 12.29
C VAL A 59 9.78 -5.30 11.14
N HIS A 60 10.47 -4.47 10.33
CA HIS A 60 11.09 -4.90 9.08
C HIS A 60 12.62 -5.05 9.18
N GLY A 61 13.17 -4.91 10.39
CA GLY A 61 14.59 -5.15 10.65
C GLY A 61 15.54 -4.09 10.07
N PRO A 62 16.83 -4.41 10.04
CA PRO A 62 17.86 -3.50 9.56
C PRO A 62 17.74 -3.24 8.06
N PHE A 63 18.14 -2.04 7.64
CA PHE A 63 18.30 -1.73 6.21
C PHE A 63 19.48 -2.49 5.63
N PRO A 64 19.35 -3.19 4.51
CA PRO A 64 20.43 -3.96 3.89
C PRO A 64 21.35 -3.03 3.08
N GLY A 65 22.19 -2.26 3.77
CA GLY A 65 23.12 -1.33 3.12
C GLY A 65 23.64 -0.23 4.03
N THR A 66 24.18 0.82 3.43
CA THR A 66 24.78 1.96 4.12
C THR A 66 23.89 3.19 4.06
N ILE A 67 23.83 3.92 5.16
CA ILE A 67 23.15 5.21 5.28
C ILE A 67 24.10 6.15 6.00
N VAL A 68 24.47 7.26 5.37
CA VAL A 68 25.40 8.26 5.91
C VAL A 68 24.72 9.63 5.84
N GLU A 69 24.85 10.41 6.89
CA GLU A 69 24.38 11.80 6.97
C GLU A 69 25.38 12.72 6.27
N ASP A 70 24.90 13.53 5.35
CA ASP A 70 25.62 14.66 4.75
C ASP A 70 24.97 15.95 5.29
N PHE A 71 25.59 16.47 6.37
CA PHE A 71 25.06 17.66 7.06
C PHE A 71 25.21 18.93 6.20
N GLU A 72 26.34 19.07 5.50
CA GLU A 72 26.61 20.21 4.62
C GLU A 72 25.65 20.21 3.42
N GLY A 73 25.50 19.05 2.78
CA GLY A 73 24.61 18.86 1.65
C GLY A 73 23.13 18.75 2.03
N LYS A 74 22.79 18.71 3.33
CA LYS A 74 21.43 18.46 3.85
C LYS A 74 20.81 17.23 3.19
N ALA A 75 21.50 16.10 3.25
CA ALA A 75 21.13 14.89 2.53
C ALA A 75 21.42 13.61 3.34
N LEU A 76 20.79 12.52 2.93
CA LEU A 76 21.19 11.18 3.25
C LEU A 76 21.87 10.55 2.05
N ILE A 77 23.03 9.94 2.24
CA ILE A 77 23.70 9.13 1.24
C ILE A 77 23.32 7.68 1.53
N ILE A 78 22.46 7.10 0.70
CA ILE A 78 21.90 5.77 0.91
C ILE A 78 22.42 4.85 -0.20
N ASN A 79 23.25 3.87 0.13
CA ASN A 79 23.92 3.00 -0.85
C ASN A 79 24.60 3.81 -1.99
N GLY A 80 25.24 4.94 -1.66
CA GLY A 80 25.89 5.83 -2.62
C GLY A 80 24.95 6.81 -3.35
N HIS A 81 23.63 6.74 -3.14
CA HIS A 81 22.66 7.66 -3.73
C HIS A 81 22.42 8.84 -2.80
N THR A 82 22.66 10.06 -3.28
CA THR A 82 22.37 11.28 -2.54
C THR A 82 20.88 11.60 -2.60
N VAL A 83 20.22 11.62 -1.44
CA VAL A 83 18.81 11.93 -1.27
C VAL A 83 18.68 13.20 -0.43
N LYS A 84 18.20 14.29 -1.03
CA LYS A 84 18.05 15.58 -0.33
C LYS A 84 16.98 15.50 0.74
N MET A 85 17.25 16.10 1.90
CA MET A 85 16.28 16.27 2.97
C MET A 85 15.78 17.71 2.94
N ILE A 86 14.50 17.90 2.64
CA ILE A 86 13.90 19.21 2.41
C ILE A 86 12.87 19.48 3.51
N ALA A 87 12.92 20.66 4.13
CA ALA A 87 11.89 21.11 5.04
C ALA A 87 10.80 21.88 4.26
N ALA A 88 9.53 21.55 4.50
CA ALA A 88 8.40 22.28 3.95
C ALA A 88 7.18 22.22 4.89
N ASP A 89 6.63 23.37 5.19
CA ASP A 89 5.40 23.52 6.01
C ASP A 89 4.13 23.42 5.17
N SER A 90 4.23 23.61 3.86
CA SER A 90 3.14 23.59 2.90
C SER A 90 3.44 22.70 1.70
N PHE A 91 2.39 22.34 0.95
CA PHE A 91 2.49 21.42 -0.20
C PHE A 91 3.01 22.09 -1.49
N ASP A 92 3.02 23.42 -1.56
CA ASP A 92 3.24 24.24 -2.75
C ASP A 92 4.47 25.16 -2.69
N THR A 93 5.27 25.07 -1.62
CA THR A 93 6.35 26.05 -1.35
C THR A 93 7.72 25.63 -1.84
N VAL A 94 7.91 24.37 -2.24
CA VAL A 94 9.23 23.87 -2.62
C VAL A 94 9.50 24.08 -4.11
N ASP A 95 10.60 24.72 -4.43
CA ASP A 95 11.16 24.73 -5.78
C ASP A 95 12.11 23.54 -5.95
N TYR A 96 11.59 22.42 -6.46
CA TYR A 96 12.39 21.20 -6.65
C TYR A 96 13.38 21.36 -7.81
N GLU A 97 13.15 22.27 -8.76
CA GLU A 97 14.10 22.52 -9.86
C GLU A 97 15.40 23.10 -9.34
N SER A 98 15.38 23.86 -8.24
CA SER A 98 16.61 24.36 -7.59
C SER A 98 17.52 23.24 -7.09
N TYR A 99 16.95 22.03 -6.85
CA TYR A 99 17.67 20.81 -6.49
C TYR A 99 18.00 19.93 -7.70
N GLY A 100 17.76 20.42 -8.92
CA GLY A 100 17.95 19.66 -10.16
C GLY A 100 16.93 18.53 -10.34
N ILE A 101 15.76 18.63 -9.73
CA ILE A 101 14.67 17.66 -9.82
C ILE A 101 13.61 18.21 -10.78
N LYS A 102 13.38 17.50 -11.89
CA LYS A 102 12.47 17.93 -12.96
C LYS A 102 11.51 16.83 -13.34
N ASN A 103 10.27 17.20 -13.62
CA ASN A 103 9.23 16.27 -14.07
C ASN A 103 9.10 15.05 -13.14
N ALA A 104 9.19 15.26 -11.82
CA ALA A 104 9.20 14.19 -10.83
C ALA A 104 7.79 13.68 -10.50
N LEU A 105 7.74 12.41 -10.09
CA LEU A 105 6.59 11.84 -9.38
C LEU A 105 6.74 12.12 -7.87
N LEU A 106 5.79 12.83 -7.29
CA LEU A 106 5.72 13.01 -5.84
C LEU A 106 4.80 11.95 -5.24
N ILE A 107 5.29 11.23 -4.22
CA ILE A 107 4.52 10.24 -3.46
C ILE A 107 4.20 10.86 -2.10
N ASP A 108 2.91 11.18 -1.86
CA ASP A 108 2.45 11.71 -0.57
C ASP A 108 2.14 10.56 0.40
N ASN A 109 2.98 10.45 1.42
CA ASN A 109 2.88 9.45 2.48
C ASN A 109 2.29 10.03 3.78
N THR A 110 1.80 11.26 3.76
CA THR A 110 1.27 11.92 4.96
C THR A 110 -0.18 11.55 5.24
N GLY A 111 -0.97 11.35 4.20
CA GLY A 111 -2.41 11.14 4.31
C GLY A 111 -3.17 12.30 4.95
N VAL A 112 -2.55 13.48 5.07
CA VAL A 112 -3.16 14.69 5.67
C VAL A 112 -4.27 15.20 4.77
N VAL A 113 -4.00 15.35 3.48
CA VAL A 113 -4.99 15.68 2.45
C VAL A 113 -5.27 14.48 1.60
N ARG A 114 -6.54 14.30 1.20
CA ARG A 114 -6.97 13.12 0.44
C ARG A 114 -7.93 13.48 -0.70
N ASP A 115 -8.22 14.75 -0.88
CA ASP A 115 -9.06 15.26 -1.97
C ASP A 115 -8.19 15.89 -3.06
N ARG A 116 -8.79 16.05 -4.23
CA ARG A 116 -8.10 16.59 -5.41
C ARG A 116 -7.55 18.00 -5.17
N ALA A 117 -8.33 18.88 -4.56
CA ALA A 117 -7.94 20.26 -4.33
C ALA A 117 -6.68 20.37 -3.45
N GLY A 118 -6.61 19.56 -2.39
CA GLY A 118 -5.45 19.52 -1.51
C GLY A 118 -4.21 18.92 -2.17
N LEU A 119 -4.37 17.78 -2.87
CA LEU A 119 -3.25 17.09 -3.51
C LEU A 119 -2.72 17.83 -4.73
N SER A 120 -3.58 18.54 -5.47
CA SER A 120 -3.14 19.34 -6.63
C SER A 120 -2.22 20.50 -6.26
N LYS A 121 -2.19 20.91 -4.98
CA LYS A 121 -1.23 21.93 -4.51
C LYS A 121 0.22 21.51 -4.74
N HIS A 122 0.54 20.22 -4.64
CA HIS A 122 1.88 19.72 -4.95
C HIS A 122 2.30 19.99 -6.40
N LEU A 123 1.35 20.08 -7.34
CA LEU A 123 1.62 20.36 -8.75
C LEU A 123 1.98 21.83 -8.98
N LEU A 124 1.75 22.72 -8.01
CA LEU A 124 2.19 24.12 -8.09
C LEU A 124 3.69 24.27 -7.78
N SER A 125 4.27 23.29 -7.12
CA SER A 125 5.73 23.21 -6.88
C SER A 125 6.48 22.91 -8.17
N LYS A 126 7.43 23.77 -8.53
CA LYS A 126 8.25 23.57 -9.72
C LYS A 126 8.99 22.23 -9.65
N GLY A 127 8.97 21.48 -10.74
CA GLY A 127 9.65 20.19 -10.85
C GLY A 127 8.77 18.97 -10.58
N ILE A 128 7.52 19.12 -10.09
CA ILE A 128 6.57 18.03 -9.91
C ILE A 128 5.60 17.95 -11.08
N SER A 129 5.39 16.76 -11.63
CA SER A 129 4.46 16.52 -12.73
C SER A 129 3.28 15.62 -12.37
N LYS A 130 3.45 14.75 -11.38
CA LYS A 130 2.41 13.82 -10.91
C LYS A 130 2.46 13.65 -9.41
N VAL A 131 1.30 13.33 -8.84
CA VAL A 131 1.13 13.07 -7.40
C VAL A 131 0.49 11.71 -7.20
N LEU A 132 1.08 10.89 -6.35
CA LEU A 132 0.55 9.62 -5.91
C LEU A 132 0.32 9.63 -4.40
N LEU A 133 -0.92 9.55 -3.97
CA LEU A 133 -1.29 9.43 -2.56
C LEU A 133 -1.21 7.98 -2.07
N THR A 134 -0.56 7.73 -0.94
CA THR A 134 -0.51 6.41 -0.28
C THR A 134 -1.61 6.22 0.76
N ALA A 135 -2.80 6.67 0.46
CA ALA A 135 -4.01 6.50 1.27
C ALA A 135 -5.25 6.55 0.34
N PRO A 136 -6.44 6.11 0.79
CA PRO A 136 -7.65 6.19 -0.01
C PRO A 136 -7.99 7.63 -0.41
N GLY A 137 -8.03 7.89 -1.70
CA GLY A 137 -8.45 9.17 -2.27
C GLY A 137 -9.95 9.40 -2.13
N LYS A 138 -10.32 10.67 -1.86
CA LYS A 138 -11.71 11.12 -1.76
C LYS A 138 -12.18 11.75 -3.08
N GLY A 139 -13.51 11.83 -3.24
CA GLY A 139 -14.12 12.45 -4.43
C GLY A 139 -13.80 11.68 -5.70
N ASP A 140 -13.37 12.40 -6.70
CA ASP A 140 -13.09 11.94 -8.07
C ASP A 140 -11.67 11.39 -8.31
N ILE A 141 -10.82 11.40 -7.28
CA ILE A 141 -9.45 10.87 -7.41
C ILE A 141 -9.49 9.39 -7.79
N PRO A 142 -8.80 8.98 -8.87
CA PRO A 142 -8.63 7.57 -9.20
C PRO A 142 -7.99 6.80 -8.05
N ASN A 143 -8.72 5.83 -7.48
CA ASN A 143 -8.20 4.87 -6.53
C ASN A 143 -7.78 3.63 -7.29
N VAL A 144 -6.48 3.39 -7.36
CA VAL A 144 -5.90 2.37 -8.23
C VAL A 144 -5.34 1.22 -7.42
N VAL A 145 -5.72 0.01 -7.81
CA VAL A 145 -5.08 -1.25 -7.41
C VAL A 145 -4.32 -1.76 -8.62
N HIS A 146 -3.00 -1.77 -8.53
CA HIS A 146 -2.13 -2.22 -9.62
C HIS A 146 -2.43 -3.69 -9.98
N GLY A 147 -2.46 -4.02 -11.26
CA GLY A 147 -2.88 -5.35 -11.74
C GLY A 147 -4.40 -5.53 -11.92
N ILE A 148 -5.23 -4.58 -11.42
CA ILE A 148 -6.69 -4.70 -11.47
C ILE A 148 -7.32 -3.62 -12.35
N ASN A 149 -7.06 -2.35 -12.05
CA ASN A 149 -7.69 -1.23 -12.76
C ASN A 149 -6.70 -0.14 -13.22
N HIS A 150 -5.40 -0.38 -13.12
CA HIS A 150 -4.37 0.61 -13.44
C HIS A 150 -4.37 1.04 -14.91
N GLU A 151 -4.78 0.15 -15.82
CA GLU A 151 -4.87 0.43 -17.25
C GLU A 151 -6.14 1.19 -17.66
N LYS A 152 -7.11 1.34 -16.74
CA LYS A 152 -8.38 2.05 -17.02
C LYS A 152 -8.24 3.57 -17.02
N PHE A 153 -7.12 4.10 -16.56
CA PHE A 153 -6.91 5.53 -16.41
C PHE A 153 -5.88 6.05 -17.39
N ASP A 154 -6.18 7.22 -17.97
CA ASP A 154 -5.25 7.91 -18.83
C ASP A 154 -4.16 8.61 -18.00
N ILE A 155 -3.03 7.92 -17.83
CA ILE A 155 -1.90 8.42 -17.06
C ILE A 155 -1.19 9.63 -17.70
N LYS A 156 -1.50 9.97 -18.94
CA LYS A 156 -0.91 11.15 -19.60
C LYS A 156 -1.66 12.43 -19.25
N ASN A 157 -2.96 12.35 -19.13
CA ASN A 157 -3.83 13.49 -18.85
C ASN A 157 -4.23 13.61 -17.37
N GLU A 158 -4.17 12.53 -16.59
CA GLU A 158 -4.40 12.58 -15.14
C GLU A 158 -3.06 12.73 -14.39
N ASN A 159 -3.05 13.63 -13.42
CA ASN A 159 -1.83 13.94 -12.65
C ASN A 159 -1.95 13.64 -11.14
N VAL A 160 -3.14 13.29 -10.65
CA VAL A 160 -3.37 13.01 -9.22
C VAL A 160 -4.01 11.65 -9.04
N PHE A 161 -3.30 10.74 -8.40
CA PHE A 161 -3.73 9.36 -8.19
C PHE A 161 -3.66 8.95 -6.72
N SER A 162 -4.40 7.91 -6.36
CA SER A 162 -4.32 7.23 -5.08
C SER A 162 -4.01 5.75 -5.31
N ALA A 163 -3.08 5.20 -4.53
CA ALA A 163 -2.81 3.76 -4.48
C ALA A 163 -3.84 2.98 -3.62
N ALA A 164 -5.00 3.58 -3.33
CA ALA A 164 -6.04 3.03 -2.47
C ALA A 164 -5.52 2.71 -1.04
N SER A 165 -6.09 1.72 -0.34
CA SER A 165 -5.63 1.28 0.98
C SER A 165 -4.93 -0.08 0.91
N CYS A 166 -4.19 -0.42 1.98
CA CYS A 166 -3.60 -1.75 2.14
C CYS A 166 -4.66 -2.86 2.07
N THR A 167 -5.77 -2.69 2.77
CA THR A 167 -6.90 -3.63 2.75
C THR A 167 -7.50 -3.76 1.35
N THR A 168 -7.73 -2.64 0.64
CA THR A 168 -8.26 -2.68 -0.72
C THR A 168 -7.33 -3.43 -1.67
N ASN A 169 -6.02 -3.19 -1.58
CA ASN A 169 -5.03 -3.91 -2.37
C ASN A 169 -5.02 -5.42 -2.05
N ALA A 170 -5.25 -5.79 -0.79
CA ALA A 170 -5.26 -7.19 -0.36
C ALA A 170 -6.50 -7.96 -0.86
N ILE A 171 -7.69 -7.37 -0.75
CA ILE A 171 -8.94 -8.10 -1.00
C ILE A 171 -9.38 -8.08 -2.46
N VAL A 172 -9.12 -6.98 -3.18
CA VAL A 172 -9.63 -6.78 -4.54
C VAL A 172 -9.11 -7.80 -5.56
N PRO A 173 -7.83 -8.23 -5.56
CA PRO A 173 -7.36 -9.27 -6.46
C PRO A 173 -8.13 -10.58 -6.31
N VAL A 174 -8.37 -11.02 -5.07
CA VAL A 174 -9.11 -12.25 -4.78
C VAL A 174 -10.59 -12.09 -5.13
N LEU A 175 -11.22 -10.96 -4.77
CA LEU A 175 -12.61 -10.67 -5.12
C LEU A 175 -12.84 -10.63 -6.64
N LYS A 176 -11.88 -10.10 -7.41
CA LYS A 176 -11.94 -10.09 -8.87
C LYS A 176 -12.02 -11.51 -9.42
N VAL A 177 -11.15 -12.40 -8.95
CA VAL A 177 -11.12 -13.81 -9.37
C VAL A 177 -12.43 -14.51 -9.02
N VAL A 178 -12.93 -14.34 -7.80
CA VAL A 178 -14.17 -14.95 -7.33
C VAL A 178 -15.38 -14.41 -8.13
N GLU A 179 -15.48 -13.10 -8.34
CA GLU A 179 -16.57 -12.51 -9.13
C GLU A 179 -16.56 -13.01 -10.58
N GLU A 180 -15.41 -13.05 -11.24
CA GLU A 180 -15.30 -13.47 -12.63
C GLU A 180 -15.56 -14.97 -12.83
N LYS A 181 -15.17 -15.81 -11.88
CA LYS A 181 -15.26 -17.27 -12.01
C LYS A 181 -16.56 -17.84 -11.43
N LEU A 182 -17.03 -17.28 -10.32
CA LEU A 182 -18.11 -17.84 -9.51
C LEU A 182 -19.35 -16.93 -9.44
N GLY A 183 -19.18 -15.61 -9.61
CA GLY A 183 -20.24 -14.60 -9.50
C GLY A 183 -20.70 -14.38 -8.05
N ILE A 184 -20.36 -13.24 -7.48
CA ILE A 184 -20.71 -12.87 -6.10
C ILE A 184 -22.14 -12.27 -6.11
N THR A 185 -23.03 -12.82 -5.29
CA THR A 185 -24.39 -12.29 -5.09
C THR A 185 -24.43 -11.31 -3.93
N SER A 186 -23.81 -11.66 -2.81
CA SER A 186 -23.66 -10.82 -1.62
C SER A 186 -22.46 -11.30 -0.78
N GLY A 187 -22.07 -10.52 0.22
CA GLY A 187 -21.02 -10.96 1.12
C GLY A 187 -20.72 -9.98 2.25
N HIS A 188 -19.88 -10.46 3.16
CA HIS A 188 -19.34 -9.69 4.26
C HIS A 188 -17.83 -9.84 4.34
N ILE A 189 -17.14 -8.73 4.57
CA ILE A 189 -15.69 -8.68 4.75
C ILE A 189 -15.39 -8.20 6.17
N GLU A 190 -14.83 -9.08 6.97
CA GLU A 190 -14.26 -8.74 8.27
C GLU A 190 -12.75 -8.59 8.11
N THR A 191 -12.16 -7.51 8.66
CA THR A 191 -10.70 -7.38 8.71
C THR A 191 -10.21 -7.42 10.15
N VAL A 192 -9.42 -8.42 10.49
CA VAL A 192 -8.60 -8.46 11.70
C VAL A 192 -7.30 -7.72 11.39
N HIS A 193 -7.21 -6.46 11.82
CA HIS A 193 -6.19 -5.53 11.36
C HIS A 193 -5.21 -5.17 12.47
N SER A 194 -3.92 -5.21 12.20
CA SER A 194 -2.89 -4.71 13.11
C SER A 194 -3.14 -3.25 13.49
N TYR A 195 -2.69 -2.84 14.67
CA TYR A 195 -2.79 -1.45 15.08
C TYR A 195 -1.92 -0.53 14.19
N THR A 196 -2.29 0.72 14.12
CA THR A 196 -1.57 1.74 13.34
C THR A 196 -1.40 3.00 14.18
N ASN A 197 -0.52 3.92 13.74
CA ASN A 197 -0.21 5.16 14.48
C ASN A 197 -1.39 6.10 14.69
N ASP A 198 -2.56 5.83 14.13
CA ASP A 198 -3.79 6.58 14.43
C ASP A 198 -4.51 6.08 15.70
N GLN A 199 -4.04 5.00 16.33
CA GLN A 199 -4.53 4.53 17.62
C GLN A 199 -3.62 5.02 18.75
N ASN A 200 -4.21 5.30 19.91
CA ASN A 200 -3.43 5.72 21.07
C ASN A 200 -2.68 4.55 21.70
N LEU A 201 -1.46 4.80 22.14
CA LEU A 201 -0.65 3.82 22.89
C LEU A 201 -1.26 3.56 24.29
N LEU A 202 -1.70 4.61 24.96
CA LEU A 202 -2.43 4.60 26.24
C LEU A 202 -3.78 5.26 26.06
N ASP A 203 -4.71 5.01 26.98
CA ASP A 203 -6.05 5.59 26.95
C ASP A 203 -5.97 7.13 26.90
N ASN A 204 -6.49 7.74 25.83
CA ASN A 204 -6.53 9.17 25.66
C ASN A 204 -7.65 9.56 24.67
N TYR A 205 -7.97 10.86 24.64
CA TYR A 205 -8.97 11.38 23.72
C TYR A 205 -8.62 11.06 22.26
N HIS A 206 -9.61 10.61 21.49
CA HIS A 206 -9.54 10.41 20.06
C HIS A 206 -10.90 10.72 19.42
N LYS A 207 -10.90 11.37 18.25
CA LYS A 207 -12.15 11.72 17.54
C LYS A 207 -13.00 10.51 17.14
N LYS A 208 -12.39 9.34 16.99
CA LYS A 208 -13.06 8.04 16.80
C LYS A 208 -13.03 7.30 18.14
N TYR A 209 -14.15 7.18 18.80
CA TYR A 209 -14.28 6.76 20.20
C TYR A 209 -13.34 5.62 20.63
N ARG A 210 -13.46 4.43 20.01
CA ARG A 210 -12.73 3.24 20.47
C ARG A 210 -11.24 3.30 20.16
N ARG A 211 -10.79 4.10 19.18
CA ARG A 211 -9.36 4.22 18.81
C ARG A 211 -8.54 5.01 19.83
N GLY A 212 -9.19 5.64 20.78
CA GLY A 212 -8.54 6.30 21.92
C GLY A 212 -8.10 5.35 23.01
N ARG A 213 -8.53 4.07 22.98
CA ARG A 213 -8.13 3.06 23.95
C ARG A 213 -6.78 2.47 23.59
N SER A 214 -6.03 2.04 24.59
CA SER A 214 -4.67 1.48 24.45
C SER A 214 -4.62 0.37 23.40
N ALA A 215 -3.92 0.62 22.29
CA ALA A 215 -3.81 -0.30 21.18
C ALA A 215 -3.11 -1.63 21.53
N PRO A 216 -2.03 -1.65 22.34
CA PRO A 216 -1.36 -2.89 22.73
C PRO A 216 -2.18 -3.81 23.63
N LEU A 217 -3.24 -3.28 24.27
CA LEU A 217 -4.01 -4.02 25.29
C LEU A 217 -5.42 -4.41 24.83
N ASN A 218 -5.90 -3.84 23.73
CA ASN A 218 -7.31 -3.96 23.36
C ASN A 218 -7.54 -4.40 21.92
N MET A 219 -8.51 -5.27 21.72
CA MET A 219 -9.19 -5.42 20.44
C MET A 219 -10.23 -4.33 20.29
N VAL A 220 -10.28 -3.69 19.12
CA VAL A 220 -11.13 -2.52 18.88
C VAL A 220 -11.95 -2.71 17.62
N ILE A 221 -13.28 -2.83 17.75
CA ILE A 221 -14.19 -2.79 16.61
C ILE A 221 -14.19 -1.35 16.06
N THR A 222 -13.96 -1.21 14.78
CA THR A 222 -13.91 0.09 14.12
C THR A 222 -14.50 0.02 12.71
N GLU A 223 -14.93 1.17 12.22
CA GLU A 223 -15.36 1.30 10.83
C GLU A 223 -14.22 1.05 9.85
N THR A 224 -14.55 0.45 8.73
CA THR A 224 -13.66 0.35 7.58
C THR A 224 -14.36 0.87 6.33
N GLY A 225 -13.59 1.59 5.50
CA GLY A 225 -14.04 1.97 4.16
C GLY A 225 -13.89 0.86 3.11
N ALA A 226 -13.54 -0.36 3.50
CA ALA A 226 -13.21 -1.44 2.56
C ALA A 226 -14.36 -1.76 1.61
N GLY A 227 -15.59 -1.88 2.11
CA GLY A 227 -16.77 -2.18 1.28
C GLY A 227 -17.00 -1.13 0.19
N SER A 228 -16.95 0.15 0.54
CA SER A 228 -17.10 1.25 -0.44
C SER A 228 -15.86 1.42 -1.34
N ALA A 229 -14.67 1.13 -0.83
CA ALA A 229 -13.43 1.20 -1.60
C ALA A 229 -13.35 0.11 -2.68
N VAL A 230 -13.83 -1.10 -2.38
CA VAL A 230 -13.94 -2.19 -3.37
C VAL A 230 -14.78 -1.74 -4.57
N THR A 231 -15.92 -1.07 -4.34
CA THR A 231 -16.82 -0.67 -5.42
C THR A 231 -16.26 0.42 -6.35
N LYS A 232 -15.25 1.17 -5.89
CA LYS A 232 -14.52 2.11 -6.76
C LYS A 232 -13.60 1.39 -7.75
N VAL A 233 -13.12 0.19 -7.40
CA VAL A 233 -12.22 -0.61 -8.22
C VAL A 233 -12.97 -1.67 -9.02
N LEU A 234 -13.95 -2.33 -8.39
CA LEU A 234 -14.85 -3.34 -8.96
C LEU A 234 -16.31 -2.87 -8.87
N PRO A 235 -16.76 -2.00 -9.79
CA PRO A 235 -18.11 -1.40 -9.74
C PRO A 235 -19.27 -2.42 -9.76
N GLN A 236 -19.05 -3.61 -10.33
CA GLN A 236 -20.03 -4.70 -10.38
C GLN A 236 -20.39 -5.26 -9.00
N LEU A 237 -19.58 -4.98 -7.98
CA LEU A 237 -19.84 -5.38 -6.58
C LEU A 237 -20.60 -4.30 -5.78
N LYS A 238 -21.04 -3.22 -6.43
CA LYS A 238 -21.81 -2.16 -5.76
C LYS A 238 -23.09 -2.70 -5.12
N GLY A 239 -23.25 -2.44 -3.82
CA GLY A 239 -24.43 -2.87 -3.05
C GLY A 239 -24.42 -4.33 -2.60
N LYS A 240 -23.44 -5.14 -3.03
CA LYS A 240 -23.34 -6.56 -2.66
C LYS A 240 -22.57 -6.82 -1.37
N LEU A 241 -21.70 -5.90 -0.94
CA LEU A 241 -20.74 -6.14 0.13
C LEU A 241 -20.96 -5.23 1.34
N THR A 242 -20.93 -5.82 2.52
CA THR A 242 -20.76 -5.12 3.80
C THR A 242 -19.35 -5.35 4.34
N ALA A 243 -18.85 -4.46 5.21
CA ALA A 243 -17.52 -4.62 5.79
C ALA A 243 -17.39 -3.95 7.14
N ASN A 244 -16.59 -4.53 8.02
CA ASN A 244 -16.12 -3.93 9.26
C ASN A 244 -14.65 -4.31 9.55
N SER A 245 -14.11 -3.84 10.67
CA SER A 245 -12.73 -4.11 11.06
C SER A 245 -12.60 -4.27 12.57
N VAL A 246 -11.85 -5.26 13.00
CA VAL A 246 -11.36 -5.40 14.37
C VAL A 246 -9.87 -5.11 14.38
N ARG A 247 -9.45 -4.07 15.12
CA ARG A 247 -8.03 -3.81 15.41
C ARG A 247 -7.56 -4.73 16.52
N VAL A 248 -6.38 -5.31 16.35
CA VAL A 248 -5.78 -6.27 17.29
C VAL A 248 -4.38 -5.82 17.73
N PRO A 249 -3.89 -6.29 18.89
CA PRO A 249 -2.59 -5.94 19.45
C PRO A 249 -1.40 -6.61 18.72
N THR A 250 -1.36 -6.54 17.41
CA THR A 250 -0.24 -6.99 16.57
C THR A 250 0.37 -5.81 15.82
N PRO A 251 1.70 -5.72 15.72
CA PRO A 251 2.37 -4.55 15.13
C PRO A 251 2.26 -4.48 13.62
N ASN A 252 2.11 -5.60 12.94
CA ASN A 252 2.00 -5.71 11.49
C ASN A 252 1.30 -7.01 11.10
N VAL A 253 0.95 -7.14 9.85
CA VAL A 253 0.16 -8.19 9.21
C VAL A 253 -1.28 -8.20 9.68
N SER A 254 -2.15 -8.14 8.72
CA SER A 254 -3.60 -8.14 8.89
C SER A 254 -4.21 -9.33 8.14
N LEU A 255 -5.42 -9.71 8.54
CA LEU A 255 -6.18 -10.79 7.93
C LEU A 255 -7.53 -10.25 7.43
N ALA A 256 -7.89 -10.52 6.19
CA ALA A 256 -9.25 -10.35 5.70
C ALA A 256 -9.97 -11.70 5.66
N ILE A 257 -11.13 -11.76 6.30
CA ILE A 257 -12.06 -12.88 6.28
C ILE A 257 -13.21 -12.47 5.37
N MET A 258 -13.38 -13.18 4.27
CA MET A 258 -14.35 -12.83 3.23
C MET A 258 -15.40 -13.93 3.13
N HIS A 259 -16.58 -13.69 3.69
CA HIS A 259 -17.73 -14.55 3.53
C HIS A 259 -18.56 -14.11 2.32
N MET A 260 -18.61 -14.94 1.28
CA MET A 260 -19.26 -14.64 0.00
C MET A 260 -20.34 -15.67 -0.34
N TYR A 261 -21.50 -15.19 -0.75
CA TYR A 261 -22.51 -15.99 -1.43
C TYR A 261 -22.27 -15.90 -2.94
N ILE A 262 -22.31 -17.03 -3.61
CA ILE A 262 -21.92 -17.16 -5.02
C ILE A 262 -23.00 -17.83 -5.86
N ASN A 263 -22.97 -17.56 -7.18
CA ASN A 263 -23.95 -18.11 -8.10
C ASN A 263 -23.73 -19.58 -8.45
N LYS A 264 -22.45 -20.01 -8.51
CA LYS A 264 -22.08 -21.36 -8.92
C LYS A 264 -21.86 -22.24 -7.68
N GLU A 265 -22.31 -23.49 -7.76
CA GLU A 265 -21.96 -24.50 -6.77
C GLU A 265 -20.50 -24.89 -6.93
N VAL A 266 -19.76 -24.96 -5.81
CA VAL A 266 -18.33 -25.29 -5.81
C VAL A 266 -17.95 -26.20 -4.66
N THR A 267 -16.83 -26.91 -4.81
CA THR A 267 -16.12 -27.57 -3.71
C THR A 267 -14.95 -26.73 -3.24
N LYS A 268 -14.40 -27.07 -2.07
CA LYS A 268 -13.17 -26.43 -1.55
C LYS A 268 -12.02 -26.52 -2.53
N GLU A 269 -11.83 -27.67 -3.15
CA GLU A 269 -10.77 -27.93 -4.12
C GLU A 269 -10.92 -27.02 -5.34
N GLN A 270 -12.15 -26.90 -5.88
CA GLN A 270 -12.42 -26.03 -7.03
C GLN A 270 -12.14 -24.56 -6.73
N VAL A 271 -12.53 -24.06 -5.55
CA VAL A 271 -12.22 -22.69 -5.12
C VAL A 271 -10.71 -22.49 -5.01
N ASN A 272 -10.02 -23.44 -4.38
CA ASN A 272 -8.57 -23.38 -4.20
C ASN A 272 -7.83 -23.44 -5.54
N ASP A 273 -8.26 -24.29 -6.48
CA ASP A 273 -7.64 -24.38 -7.82
C ASP A 273 -7.81 -23.10 -8.63
N ILE A 274 -8.97 -22.45 -8.58
CA ILE A 274 -9.23 -21.16 -9.23
C ILE A 274 -8.26 -20.08 -8.71
N LEU A 275 -8.06 -20.00 -7.40
CA LEU A 275 -7.16 -19.02 -6.80
C LEU A 275 -5.69 -19.38 -6.98
N LYS A 276 -5.35 -20.68 -6.99
CA LYS A 276 -4.02 -21.18 -7.31
C LYS A 276 -3.62 -20.83 -8.75
N ASP A 277 -4.51 -21.04 -9.70
CA ASP A 277 -4.27 -20.67 -11.10
C ASP A 277 -4.07 -19.16 -11.25
N ALA A 278 -4.85 -18.33 -10.58
CA ALA A 278 -4.69 -16.86 -10.59
C ALA A 278 -3.36 -16.42 -9.95
N ALA A 279 -2.88 -17.12 -8.92
CA ALA A 279 -1.61 -16.84 -8.26
C ALA A 279 -0.39 -17.29 -9.07
N LEU A 280 -0.53 -18.30 -9.93
CA LEU A 280 0.59 -18.90 -10.68
C LEU A 280 0.61 -18.49 -12.16
N LYS A 281 -0.51 -18.00 -12.69
CA LYS A 281 -0.67 -17.72 -14.13
C LYS A 281 -1.34 -16.37 -14.35
N GLY A 282 -0.91 -15.62 -15.35
CA GLY A 282 -1.52 -14.37 -15.77
C GLY A 282 -1.10 -13.15 -14.96
N ASP A 283 -1.96 -12.16 -14.89
CA ASP A 283 -1.62 -10.80 -14.43
C ASP A 283 -1.57 -10.62 -12.91
N LEU A 284 -2.06 -11.61 -12.15
CA LEU A 284 -2.15 -11.52 -10.68
C LEU A 284 -1.04 -12.26 -9.92
N VAL A 285 -0.05 -12.81 -10.63
CA VAL A 285 1.08 -13.56 -10.04
C VAL A 285 1.93 -12.74 -9.06
N GLU A 286 1.91 -11.43 -9.19
CA GLU A 286 2.62 -10.53 -8.28
C GLU A 286 1.69 -9.93 -7.21
N GLN A 287 0.38 -10.12 -7.30
CA GLN A 287 -0.61 -9.65 -6.33
C GLN A 287 -1.05 -10.75 -5.37
N ILE A 288 -1.18 -11.98 -5.85
CA ILE A 288 -1.68 -13.09 -5.04
C ILE A 288 -0.56 -14.12 -4.85
N GLN A 289 -0.24 -14.42 -3.60
CA GLN A 289 0.53 -15.61 -3.24
C GLN A 289 -0.45 -16.68 -2.75
N TYR A 290 -0.31 -17.90 -3.27
CA TYR A 290 -1.06 -19.07 -2.80
C TYR A 290 -0.27 -19.79 -1.70
N SER A 291 -0.86 -19.96 -0.52
CA SER A 291 -0.30 -20.76 0.56
C SER A 291 -1.07 -22.05 0.75
N TYR A 292 -0.34 -23.15 0.90
CA TYR A 292 -0.85 -24.48 1.26
C TYR A 292 -0.30 -24.98 2.59
N SER A 293 0.35 -24.09 3.36
CA SER A 293 0.93 -24.43 4.65
C SER A 293 -0.17 -24.56 5.72
N ASN A 294 -0.12 -25.63 6.50
CA ASN A 294 -0.95 -25.79 7.68
C ASN A 294 -0.46 -24.98 8.91
N GLU A 295 0.76 -24.43 8.82
CA GLU A 295 1.41 -23.68 9.92
C GLU A 295 1.41 -22.17 9.69
N LEU A 296 0.73 -21.68 8.64
CA LEU A 296 0.74 -20.26 8.28
C LEU A 296 0.14 -19.39 9.37
N VAL A 297 0.92 -18.44 9.87
CA VAL A 297 0.50 -17.44 10.86
C VAL A 297 0.96 -16.03 10.44
N SER A 298 0.50 -15.01 11.15
CA SER A 298 0.74 -13.62 10.79
C SER A 298 2.24 -13.26 10.67
N SER A 299 3.11 -13.79 11.52
CA SER A 299 4.55 -13.51 11.48
C SER A 299 5.22 -13.97 10.20
N ASP A 300 4.73 -15.03 9.57
CA ASP A 300 5.29 -15.59 8.32
C ASP A 300 5.03 -14.68 7.11
N VAL A 301 4.06 -13.79 7.24
CA VAL A 301 3.66 -12.86 6.16
C VAL A 301 4.40 -11.53 6.26
N THR A 302 5.12 -11.27 7.36
CA THR A 302 5.92 -10.05 7.49
C THR A 302 7.00 -9.97 6.40
N GLY A 303 7.04 -8.85 5.67
CA GLY A 303 7.96 -8.66 4.54
C GLY A 303 7.52 -9.33 3.23
N ASN A 304 6.31 -9.89 3.17
CA ASN A 304 5.78 -10.47 1.94
C ASN A 304 5.48 -9.38 0.90
N PRO A 305 5.99 -9.50 -0.35
CA PRO A 305 5.81 -8.48 -1.38
C PRO A 305 4.43 -8.54 -2.08
N CYS A 306 3.68 -9.63 -1.94
CA CYS A 306 2.36 -9.76 -2.53
C CYS A 306 1.33 -8.93 -1.75
N ALA A 307 0.32 -8.46 -2.45
CA ALA A 307 -0.80 -7.73 -1.84
C ALA A 307 -1.68 -8.67 -1.00
N SER A 308 -1.82 -9.91 -1.45
CA SER A 308 -2.72 -10.93 -0.90
C SER A 308 -1.94 -12.23 -0.70
N VAL A 309 -1.98 -12.82 0.48
CA VAL A 309 -1.52 -14.19 0.74
C VAL A 309 -2.76 -15.03 1.02
N PHE A 310 -3.21 -15.78 0.03
CA PHE A 310 -4.41 -16.61 0.15
C PHE A 310 -4.08 -17.89 0.91
N ASP A 311 -4.82 -18.14 2.00
CA ASP A 311 -4.69 -19.32 2.85
C ASP A 311 -5.65 -20.41 2.39
N SER A 312 -5.17 -21.35 1.57
CA SER A 312 -6.00 -22.39 0.99
C SER A 312 -6.46 -23.45 2.00
N GLN A 313 -5.70 -23.62 3.09
CA GLN A 313 -6.07 -24.60 4.14
C GLN A 313 -7.27 -24.12 4.92
N ALA A 314 -7.41 -22.81 5.09
CA ALA A 314 -8.51 -22.20 5.83
C ALA A 314 -9.80 -22.02 4.99
N THR A 315 -9.81 -22.33 3.70
CA THR A 315 -11.00 -22.22 2.85
C THR A 315 -12.15 -23.08 3.38
N ILE A 316 -13.32 -22.46 3.53
CA ILE A 316 -14.56 -23.13 3.95
C ILE A 316 -15.59 -23.01 2.82
N VAL A 317 -16.33 -24.07 2.57
CA VAL A 317 -17.46 -24.10 1.65
C VAL A 317 -18.68 -24.67 2.41
N SER A 318 -19.83 -24.04 2.26
CA SER A 318 -21.08 -24.49 2.88
C SER A 318 -21.57 -25.84 2.29
N GLU A 319 -22.44 -26.52 3.00
CA GLU A 319 -23.02 -27.78 2.54
C GLU A 319 -23.81 -27.66 1.23
N ASP A 320 -24.52 -26.53 1.05
CA ASP A 320 -25.23 -26.19 -0.20
C ASP A 320 -24.30 -25.75 -1.35
N LYS A 321 -22.99 -25.68 -1.08
CA LYS A 321 -21.94 -25.29 -2.04
C LYS A 321 -22.08 -23.90 -2.63
N LYS A 322 -22.90 -23.02 -2.06
CA LYS A 322 -23.22 -21.66 -2.55
C LYS A 322 -22.67 -20.55 -1.65
N SER A 323 -21.97 -20.90 -0.57
CA SER A 323 -21.33 -19.95 0.31
C SER A 323 -19.89 -20.38 0.56
N ILE A 324 -18.97 -19.42 0.49
CA ILE A 324 -17.54 -19.64 0.74
C ILE A 324 -17.03 -18.66 1.77
N VAL A 325 -16.07 -19.09 2.58
CA VAL A 325 -15.28 -18.22 3.45
C VAL A 325 -13.82 -18.35 3.06
N LEU A 326 -13.22 -17.22 2.69
CA LEU A 326 -11.83 -17.13 2.27
C LEU A 326 -11.02 -16.31 3.28
N TYR A 327 -9.79 -16.70 3.49
CA TYR A 327 -8.85 -16.05 4.40
C TYR A 327 -7.67 -15.51 3.61
N VAL A 328 -7.42 -14.21 3.72
CA VAL A 328 -6.36 -13.51 3.00
C VAL A 328 -5.53 -12.71 3.97
N TRP A 329 -4.30 -13.15 4.19
CA TRP A 329 -3.29 -12.42 4.94
C TRP A 329 -2.66 -11.34 4.09
N TYR A 330 -2.21 -10.26 4.70
CA TYR A 330 -1.47 -9.20 4.01
C TYR A 330 -0.57 -8.42 4.95
N ASP A 331 0.67 -8.19 4.49
CA ASP A 331 1.53 -7.22 5.15
C ASP A 331 1.02 -5.82 4.80
N ASN A 332 0.34 -5.19 5.76
CA ASN A 332 -0.32 -3.89 5.55
C ASN A 332 0.67 -2.73 5.42
N GLU A 333 1.96 -2.94 5.66
CA GLU A 333 3.03 -1.96 5.46
C GLU A 333 3.86 -2.29 4.22
N TYR A 334 4.60 -3.40 4.21
CA TYR A 334 5.53 -3.77 3.14
C TYR A 334 4.81 -4.23 1.88
N GLY A 335 3.89 -5.18 1.97
CA GLY A 335 3.11 -5.67 0.84
C GLY A 335 2.35 -4.53 0.15
N TYR A 336 1.75 -3.63 0.93
CA TYR A 336 1.12 -2.42 0.41
C TYR A 336 2.13 -1.49 -0.27
N THR A 337 3.28 -1.23 0.36
CA THR A 337 4.33 -0.37 -0.23
C THR A 337 4.82 -0.93 -1.57
N ARG A 338 4.93 -2.24 -1.70
CA ARG A 338 5.26 -2.89 -2.98
C ARG A 338 4.24 -2.54 -4.08
N GLN A 339 2.94 -2.51 -3.76
CA GLN A 339 1.91 -2.12 -4.73
C GLN A 339 2.00 -0.63 -5.08
N VAL A 340 2.29 0.23 -4.10
CA VAL A 340 2.57 1.66 -4.35
C VAL A 340 3.72 1.83 -5.34
N ILE A 341 4.84 1.13 -5.14
CA ILE A 341 6.01 1.23 -6.02
C ILE A 341 5.72 0.64 -7.42
N ARG A 342 4.95 -0.44 -7.51
CA ARG A 342 4.50 -0.97 -8.82
C ARG A 342 3.66 0.05 -9.57
N PHE A 343 2.73 0.70 -8.89
CA PHE A 343 1.91 1.73 -9.52
C PHE A 343 2.73 3.00 -9.84
N ALA A 344 3.69 3.38 -8.98
CA ALA A 344 4.64 4.47 -9.27
C ALA A 344 5.46 4.21 -10.54
N LYS A 345 5.89 2.96 -10.77
CA LYS A 345 6.56 2.55 -12.02
C LYS A 345 5.64 2.68 -13.23
N HIS A 346 4.39 2.25 -13.12
CA HIS A 346 3.40 2.41 -14.18
C HIS A 346 3.16 3.90 -14.52
N LEU A 347 2.96 4.76 -13.51
CA LEU A 347 2.82 6.20 -13.69
C LEU A 347 4.07 6.88 -14.31
N SER A 348 5.21 6.25 -14.16
CA SER A 348 6.51 6.72 -14.66
C SER A 348 6.87 6.08 -16.00
N GLU A 349 5.98 5.30 -16.58
CA GLU A 349 6.18 4.56 -17.85
C GLU A 349 7.47 3.70 -17.82
N VAL A 350 7.78 3.15 -16.64
CA VAL A 350 8.93 2.24 -16.46
C VAL A 350 8.60 0.89 -17.09
N ILE A 351 9.35 0.55 -18.12
CA ILE A 351 9.21 -0.74 -18.80
C ILE A 351 10.08 -1.77 -18.06
N ARG A 352 9.45 -2.74 -17.42
CA ARG A 352 10.14 -3.91 -16.89
C ARG A 352 10.36 -4.91 -18.02
N LEU A 353 11.62 -5.11 -18.40
CA LEU A 353 11.96 -6.21 -19.29
C LEU A 353 11.76 -7.50 -18.51
N ARG A 354 10.76 -8.29 -18.88
CA ARG A 354 10.58 -9.66 -18.40
C ARG A 354 11.44 -10.55 -19.30
N TYR A 355 12.53 -11.08 -18.76
CA TYR A 355 13.22 -12.22 -19.39
C TYR A 355 12.47 -13.46 -18.92
N TYR A 356 11.92 -14.20 -19.84
CA TYR A 356 11.35 -15.51 -19.63
C TYR A 356 12.44 -16.56 -19.68
#